data_d274f98f77d9ac73f3d9bf97dd9a4fba
#
_entry.id   d274f98f77d9ac73f3d9bf97dd9a4fba
#
_cell.length_a   1.000
_cell.length_b   1.000
_cell.length_c   1.000
_cell.angle_alpha   90.00
_cell.angle_beta   90.00
_cell.angle_gamma   90.00
#
_symmetry.space_group_name_H-M   'P 1'
#
loop_
_entity.id
_entity.type
_entity.pdbx_description
1 polymer ?
#
loop_
_entity_poly.entity_id
_entity_poly.type
_entity_poly.pdbx_seq_one_letter_code
_entity_poly.pdbx_strand_id
1 'polypeptide(L)'
;MQTHETTRTASGIAGYLGRLSAVWRQGDFRWYWLASSIQGLGQSTQFMVIGWLVLEITGSSAQLGLVISLYGVPNVSFLLVAGVVADRFDRRHIMMLTQLVVGGIITALAVLTITAQVSTWHIYVAAVFMGVFQSLSMPARMTIIGDLVDQPSVLNAVAMQNMAVHAGRMIGPPVAGVIIEVWSVGVSLAFIAGCYVLSVLLVGKIGPISRSVAPAAQSVFRNFADGVVYIKNNPTVLTVIVITCAFGGFGMSHMQVVPAMAKDVLGIGAGEIGLLFLGSAIGSLAGSMILPAIPRAYVYRALLLSLLIFTVFLTLFAWSDWFWVTFVFFSLVGVVGVGMVWPLATTMVQIETTAEVRGRVMGM
;
A
#
# COMPACT_ATOMS: atom_id res chain seq x y z
N MET A 1 -16.82 38.40 14.16
CA MET A 1 -15.92 37.93 13.10
C MET A 1 -15.60 36.41 13.17
N GLN A 2 -15.66 35.79 14.33
CA GLN A 2 -15.40 34.32 14.52
C GLN A 2 -16.56 33.40 14.08
N THR A 3 -17.79 33.85 14.01
CA THR A 3 -18.97 33.05 13.61
C THR A 3 -19.07 32.78 12.10
N HIS A 4 -18.42 33.57 11.25
CA HIS A 4 -18.43 33.37 9.79
C HIS A 4 -17.38 32.34 9.31
N GLU A 5 -16.31 32.11 10.05
CA GLU A 5 -15.29 31.14 9.70
C GLU A 5 -15.71 29.69 10.01
N THR A 6 -16.40 29.51 11.15
CA THR A 6 -16.92 28.18 11.55
C THR A 6 -18.04 27.68 10.63
N THR A 7 -18.88 28.57 10.10
CA THR A 7 -19.92 28.21 9.12
C THR A 7 -19.37 27.87 7.74
N ARG A 8 -18.27 28.47 7.32
CA ARG A 8 -17.60 28.15 6.05
C ARG A 8 -16.90 26.79 6.08
N THR A 9 -16.27 26.41 7.20
CA THR A 9 -15.66 25.09 7.39
C THR A 9 -16.70 23.99 7.50
N ALA A 10 -17.81 24.22 8.22
CA ALA A 10 -18.90 23.25 8.32
C ALA A 10 -19.60 23.02 6.95
N SER A 11 -19.81 24.07 6.15
CA SER A 11 -20.33 23.92 4.78
C SER A 11 -19.36 23.19 3.86
N GLY A 12 -18.05 23.35 4.05
CA GLY A 12 -16.99 22.63 3.33
C GLY A 12 -16.98 21.13 3.63
N ILE A 13 -17.05 20.75 4.91
CA ILE A 13 -17.06 19.35 5.34
C ILE A 13 -18.37 18.68 4.93
N ALA A 14 -19.51 19.30 5.15
CA ALA A 14 -20.82 18.77 4.74
C ALA A 14 -20.90 18.60 3.21
N GLY A 15 -20.38 19.54 2.44
CA GLY A 15 -20.29 19.44 0.98
C GLY A 15 -19.31 18.34 0.53
N TYR A 16 -18.22 18.13 1.24
CA TYR A 16 -17.28 17.04 0.97
C TYR A 16 -17.91 15.67 1.29
N LEU A 17 -18.52 15.51 2.45
CA LEU A 17 -19.26 14.28 2.83
C LEU A 17 -20.41 14.00 1.87
N GLY A 18 -21.12 15.03 1.40
CA GLY A 18 -22.15 14.89 0.37
C GLY A 18 -21.62 14.34 -0.94
N ARG A 19 -20.44 14.80 -1.40
CA ARG A 19 -19.77 14.24 -2.60
C ARG A 19 -19.33 12.81 -2.41
N LEU A 20 -18.77 12.43 -1.26
CA LEU A 20 -18.41 11.06 -0.95
C LEU A 20 -19.64 10.14 -0.91
N SER A 21 -20.75 10.59 -0.30
CA SER A 21 -22.00 9.83 -0.27
C SER A 21 -22.62 9.67 -1.67
N ALA A 22 -22.47 10.66 -2.55
CA ALA A 22 -22.91 10.54 -3.94
C ALA A 22 -22.14 9.48 -4.70
N VAL A 23 -20.80 9.40 -4.53
CA VAL A 23 -19.97 8.33 -5.10
C VAL A 23 -20.37 6.96 -4.55
N TRP A 24 -20.62 6.85 -3.25
CA TRP A 24 -21.07 5.61 -2.61
C TRP A 24 -22.39 5.08 -3.19
N ARG A 25 -23.27 5.96 -3.63
CA ARG A 25 -24.58 5.60 -4.23
C ARG A 25 -24.46 5.17 -5.70
N GLN A 26 -23.31 5.38 -6.36
CA GLN A 26 -23.10 4.97 -7.74
C GLN A 26 -22.90 3.44 -7.79
N GLY A 27 -23.96 2.74 -8.18
CA GLY A 27 -24.05 1.35 -8.59
C GLY A 27 -23.06 0.39 -7.93
N ASP A 28 -22.12 -0.07 -8.73
CA ASP A 28 -21.18 -1.12 -8.37
C ASP A 28 -19.94 -0.63 -7.61
N PHE A 29 -19.73 0.70 -7.55
CA PHE A 29 -18.57 1.27 -6.84
C PHE A 29 -18.55 0.87 -5.36
N ARG A 30 -19.69 0.78 -4.67
CA ARG A 30 -19.76 0.33 -3.28
C ARG A 30 -19.22 -1.09 -3.09
N TRP A 31 -19.54 -2.01 -4.01
CA TRP A 31 -19.06 -3.39 -3.95
C TRP A 31 -17.56 -3.47 -4.21
N TYR A 32 -17.08 -2.70 -5.19
CA TYR A 32 -15.66 -2.54 -5.46
C TYR A 32 -14.90 -1.99 -4.24
N TRP A 33 -15.41 -0.92 -3.64
CA TRP A 33 -14.76 -0.27 -2.50
C TRP A 33 -14.69 -1.18 -1.29
N LEU A 34 -15.79 -1.88 -0.94
CA LEU A 34 -15.81 -2.87 0.13
C LEU A 34 -14.84 -4.02 -0.15
N ALA A 35 -14.86 -4.58 -1.36
CA ALA A 35 -13.95 -5.65 -1.77
C ALA A 35 -12.49 -5.23 -1.64
N SER A 36 -12.15 -4.03 -2.14
CA SER A 36 -10.79 -3.49 -2.09
C SER A 36 -10.34 -3.16 -0.66
N SER A 37 -11.26 -2.70 0.20
CA SER A 37 -10.97 -2.42 1.61
C SER A 37 -10.63 -3.70 2.38
N ILE A 38 -11.45 -4.74 2.20
CA ILE A 38 -11.25 -6.05 2.84
C ILE A 38 -9.99 -6.73 2.32
N GLN A 39 -9.76 -6.70 0.99
CA GLN A 39 -8.53 -7.20 0.40
C GLN A 39 -7.30 -6.44 0.91
N GLY A 40 -7.39 -5.10 1.00
CA GLY A 40 -6.32 -4.26 1.50
C GLY A 40 -5.97 -4.56 2.96
N LEU A 41 -6.98 -4.84 3.79
CA LEU A 41 -6.78 -5.31 5.16
C LEU A 41 -6.06 -6.67 5.17
N GLY A 42 -6.53 -7.65 4.42
CA GLY A 42 -5.88 -8.97 4.32
C GLY A 42 -4.44 -8.86 3.80
N GLN A 43 -4.20 -8.06 2.77
CA GLN A 43 -2.89 -7.88 2.18
C GLN A 43 -1.88 -7.22 3.13
N SER A 44 -2.29 -6.20 3.90
CA SER A 44 -1.40 -5.56 4.87
C SER A 44 -1.10 -6.46 6.08
N THR A 45 -2.07 -7.25 6.50
CA THR A 45 -1.90 -8.30 7.51
C THR A 45 -0.93 -9.39 7.03
N GLN A 46 -1.04 -9.79 5.76
CA GLN A 46 -0.26 -10.87 5.14
C GLN A 46 1.26 -10.67 5.26
N PHE A 47 1.77 -9.46 5.02
CA PHE A 47 3.21 -9.20 5.09
C PHE A 47 3.78 -9.46 6.48
N MET A 48 3.09 -9.00 7.52
CA MET A 48 3.51 -9.23 8.90
C MET A 48 3.46 -10.72 9.27
N VAL A 49 2.34 -11.40 8.93
CA VAL A 49 2.11 -12.80 9.29
C VAL A 49 3.11 -13.74 8.62
N ILE A 50 3.37 -13.56 7.32
CA ILE A 50 4.35 -14.38 6.60
C ILE A 50 5.77 -14.12 7.12
N GLY A 51 6.11 -12.85 7.39
CA GLY A 51 7.39 -12.51 7.99
C GLY A 51 7.59 -13.19 9.35
N TRP A 52 6.57 -13.15 10.19
CA TRP A 52 6.59 -13.81 11.49
C TRP A 52 6.69 -15.35 11.35
N LEU A 53 5.89 -15.96 10.46
CA LEU A 53 5.92 -17.40 10.20
C LEU A 53 7.30 -17.89 9.78
N VAL A 54 7.98 -17.16 8.89
CA VAL A 54 9.34 -17.50 8.46
C VAL A 54 10.30 -17.50 9.64
N LEU A 55 10.25 -16.47 10.48
CA LEU A 55 11.11 -16.37 11.66
C LEU A 55 10.79 -17.43 12.71
N GLU A 56 9.52 -17.80 12.86
CA GLU A 56 9.09 -18.86 13.78
C GLU A 56 9.64 -20.23 13.37
N ILE A 57 9.58 -20.56 12.06
CA ILE A 57 10.02 -21.86 11.54
C ILE A 57 11.55 -21.93 11.42
N THR A 58 12.19 -20.85 10.98
CA THR A 58 13.61 -20.90 10.58
C THR A 58 14.55 -20.28 11.62
N GLY A 59 14.06 -19.37 12.46
CA GLY A 59 14.89 -18.57 13.36
C GLY A 59 15.90 -17.67 12.63
N SER A 60 15.70 -17.40 11.32
CA SER A 60 16.71 -16.76 10.47
C SER A 60 16.19 -15.53 9.75
N SER A 61 16.75 -14.37 10.06
CA SER A 61 16.48 -13.12 9.37
C SER A 61 16.94 -13.15 7.90
N ALA A 62 17.95 -13.97 7.56
CA ALA A 62 18.37 -14.18 6.18
C ALA A 62 17.29 -14.89 5.36
N GLN A 63 16.58 -15.86 5.94
CA GLN A 63 15.45 -16.55 5.31
C GLN A 63 14.28 -15.61 5.09
N LEU A 64 14.02 -14.70 6.02
CA LEU A 64 13.04 -13.63 5.85
C LEU A 64 13.41 -12.75 4.64
N GLY A 65 14.67 -12.32 4.54
CA GLY A 65 15.15 -11.54 3.39
C GLY A 65 14.98 -12.28 2.06
N LEU A 66 15.22 -13.61 2.05
CA LEU A 66 15.00 -14.43 0.86
C LEU A 66 13.52 -14.47 0.46
N VAL A 67 12.60 -14.67 1.40
CA VAL A 67 11.14 -14.67 1.12
C VAL A 67 10.69 -13.32 0.57
N ILE A 68 11.16 -12.21 1.16
CA ILE A 68 10.87 -10.86 0.66
C ILE A 68 11.38 -10.71 -0.79
N SER A 69 12.57 -11.21 -1.10
CA SER A 69 13.13 -11.15 -2.44
C SER A 69 12.37 -12.03 -3.43
N LEU A 70 12.00 -13.25 -3.03
CA LEU A 70 11.20 -14.18 -3.84
C LEU A 70 9.80 -13.65 -4.14
N TYR A 71 9.25 -12.81 -3.29
CA TYR A 71 8.02 -12.07 -3.58
C TYR A 71 8.29 -10.84 -4.43
N GLY A 72 9.26 -10.01 -4.06
CA GLY A 72 9.50 -8.68 -4.64
C GLY A 72 10.02 -8.73 -6.07
N VAL A 73 10.98 -9.62 -6.37
CA VAL A 73 11.56 -9.73 -7.71
C VAL A 73 10.51 -10.13 -8.76
N PRO A 74 9.71 -11.19 -8.58
CA PRO A 74 8.60 -11.47 -9.50
C PRO A 74 7.57 -10.35 -9.59
N ASN A 75 7.22 -9.72 -8.45
CA ASN A 75 6.24 -8.63 -8.43
C ASN A 75 6.66 -7.47 -9.33
N VAL A 76 7.91 -7.03 -9.24
CA VAL A 76 8.44 -5.94 -10.08
C VAL A 76 8.62 -6.39 -11.53
N SER A 77 9.16 -7.59 -11.76
CA SER A 77 9.44 -8.10 -13.12
C SER A 77 8.18 -8.28 -13.95
N PHE A 78 7.07 -8.69 -13.33
CA PHE A 78 5.80 -8.89 -14.01
C PHE A 78 4.94 -7.64 -14.12
N LEU A 79 5.33 -6.50 -13.51
CA LEU A 79 4.54 -5.27 -13.51
C LEU A 79 4.27 -4.73 -14.93
N LEU A 80 5.26 -4.80 -15.83
CA LEU A 80 5.08 -4.38 -17.24
C LEU A 80 4.10 -5.29 -17.97
N VAL A 81 4.19 -6.60 -17.75
CA VAL A 81 3.26 -7.59 -18.32
C VAL A 81 1.86 -7.37 -17.76
N ALA A 82 1.76 -7.04 -16.48
CA ALA A 82 0.51 -6.76 -15.79
C ALA A 82 -0.27 -5.60 -16.42
N GLY A 83 0.43 -4.53 -16.82
CA GLY A 83 -0.18 -3.41 -17.55
C GLY A 83 -0.83 -3.86 -18.86
N VAL A 84 -0.11 -4.64 -19.67
CA VAL A 84 -0.62 -5.17 -20.96
C VAL A 84 -1.80 -6.11 -20.73
N VAL A 85 -1.76 -6.96 -19.70
CA VAL A 85 -2.86 -7.87 -19.34
C VAL A 85 -4.09 -7.08 -18.92
N ALA A 86 -3.93 -6.05 -18.07
CA ALA A 86 -5.02 -5.20 -17.60
C ALA A 86 -5.72 -4.44 -18.74
N ASP A 87 -5.00 -4.13 -19.84
CA ASP A 87 -5.57 -3.47 -21.01
C ASP A 87 -6.34 -4.45 -21.91
N ARG A 88 -5.98 -5.75 -21.92
CA ARG A 88 -6.56 -6.75 -22.82
C ARG A 88 -7.72 -7.52 -22.23
N PHE A 89 -7.70 -7.78 -20.94
CA PHE A 89 -8.69 -8.60 -20.25
C PHE A 89 -9.64 -7.74 -19.40
N ASP A 90 -10.78 -8.30 -19.07
CA ASP A 90 -11.74 -7.66 -18.16
C ASP A 90 -11.11 -7.51 -16.76
N ARG A 91 -11.06 -6.27 -16.30
CA ARG A 91 -10.44 -5.86 -15.03
C ARG A 91 -11.07 -6.57 -13.83
N ARG A 92 -12.38 -6.80 -13.87
CA ARG A 92 -13.11 -7.57 -12.86
C ARG A 92 -12.61 -9.03 -12.80
N HIS A 93 -12.47 -9.68 -13.95
CA HIS A 93 -11.96 -11.06 -14.02
C HIS A 93 -10.50 -11.15 -13.55
N ILE A 94 -9.66 -10.18 -13.90
CA ILE A 94 -8.29 -10.12 -13.37
C ILE A 94 -8.29 -10.01 -11.85
N MET A 95 -9.11 -9.12 -11.27
CA MET A 95 -9.22 -8.98 -9.82
C MET A 95 -9.71 -10.26 -9.15
N MET A 96 -10.74 -10.92 -9.70
CA MET A 96 -11.24 -12.18 -9.16
C MET A 96 -10.20 -13.29 -9.24
N LEU A 97 -9.53 -13.45 -10.38
CA LEU A 97 -8.50 -14.47 -10.58
C LEU A 97 -7.33 -14.28 -9.61
N THR A 98 -6.80 -13.07 -9.53
CA THR A 98 -5.66 -12.76 -8.65
C THR A 98 -6.01 -13.00 -7.17
N GLN A 99 -7.20 -12.61 -6.76
CA GLN A 99 -7.68 -12.82 -5.39
C GLN A 99 -7.95 -14.30 -5.08
N LEU A 100 -8.50 -15.06 -6.03
CA LEU A 100 -8.71 -16.50 -5.88
C LEU A 100 -7.39 -17.25 -5.76
N VAL A 101 -6.43 -16.94 -6.61
CA VAL A 101 -5.11 -17.59 -6.57
C VAL A 101 -4.36 -17.24 -5.27
N VAL A 102 -4.25 -15.96 -4.94
CA VAL A 102 -3.56 -15.55 -3.70
C VAL A 102 -4.30 -16.06 -2.47
N GLY A 103 -5.64 -15.98 -2.43
CA GLY A 103 -6.45 -16.52 -1.36
C GLY A 103 -6.29 -18.04 -1.22
N GLY A 104 -6.23 -18.78 -2.33
CA GLY A 104 -5.96 -20.21 -2.34
C GLY A 104 -4.57 -20.57 -1.79
N ILE A 105 -3.54 -19.81 -2.18
CA ILE A 105 -2.18 -19.98 -1.64
C ILE A 105 -2.16 -19.74 -0.13
N ILE A 106 -2.78 -18.65 0.34
CA ILE A 106 -2.86 -18.33 1.77
C ILE A 106 -3.67 -19.39 2.52
N THR A 107 -4.76 -19.91 1.93
CA THR A 107 -5.54 -21.01 2.52
C THR A 107 -4.68 -22.27 2.67
N ALA A 108 -3.91 -22.62 1.63
CA ALA A 108 -3.00 -23.76 1.70
C ALA A 108 -1.94 -23.58 2.80
N LEU A 109 -1.33 -22.39 2.90
CA LEU A 109 -0.39 -22.06 3.98
C LEU A 109 -1.07 -22.13 5.36
N ALA A 110 -2.32 -21.64 5.50
CA ALA A 110 -3.07 -21.70 6.74
C ALA A 110 -3.28 -23.16 7.19
N VAL A 111 -3.74 -24.02 6.28
CA VAL A 111 -3.95 -25.46 6.55
C VAL A 111 -2.64 -26.13 6.94
N LEU A 112 -1.57 -25.93 6.17
CA LEU A 112 -0.26 -26.51 6.46
C LEU A 112 0.30 -26.05 7.82
N THR A 113 0.05 -24.78 8.18
CA THR A 113 0.52 -24.23 9.47
C THR A 113 -0.30 -24.80 10.64
N ILE A 114 -1.63 -24.88 10.50
CA ILE A 114 -2.54 -25.43 11.54
C ILE A 114 -2.25 -26.94 11.76
N THR A 115 -1.94 -27.68 10.68
CA THR A 115 -1.62 -29.10 10.74
C THR A 115 -0.15 -29.39 11.10
N ALA A 116 0.63 -28.35 11.39
CA ALA A 116 2.07 -28.43 11.67
C ALA A 116 2.90 -29.12 10.54
N GLN A 117 2.41 -29.07 9.30
CA GLN A 117 3.10 -29.63 8.12
C GLN A 117 3.78 -28.56 7.25
N VAL A 118 3.73 -27.30 7.67
CA VAL A 118 4.38 -26.22 6.93
C VAL A 118 5.90 -26.38 6.98
N SER A 119 6.52 -26.20 5.81
CA SER A 119 7.98 -26.20 5.64
C SER A 119 8.41 -24.95 4.90
N THR A 120 9.66 -24.55 5.03
CA THR A 120 10.19 -23.31 4.45
C THR A 120 9.98 -23.22 2.94
N TRP A 121 10.11 -24.34 2.21
CA TRP A 121 9.93 -24.36 0.76
C TRP A 121 8.48 -24.03 0.34
N HIS A 122 7.46 -24.37 1.15
CA HIS A 122 6.08 -23.99 0.88
C HIS A 122 5.94 -22.45 0.85
N ILE A 123 6.62 -21.78 1.79
CA ILE A 123 6.60 -20.32 1.88
C ILE A 123 7.33 -19.68 0.70
N TYR A 124 8.45 -20.28 0.23
CA TYR A 124 9.18 -19.80 -0.94
C TYR A 124 8.32 -19.87 -2.21
N VAL A 125 7.72 -21.02 -2.46
CA VAL A 125 6.81 -21.20 -3.60
C VAL A 125 5.63 -20.23 -3.51
N ALA A 126 5.01 -20.10 -2.35
CA ALA A 126 3.93 -19.16 -2.11
C ALA A 126 4.37 -17.72 -2.40
N ALA A 127 5.54 -17.28 -1.94
CA ALA A 127 6.06 -15.95 -2.15
C ALA A 127 6.23 -15.62 -3.64
N VAL A 128 6.80 -16.54 -4.43
CA VAL A 128 6.96 -16.34 -5.89
C VAL A 128 5.61 -16.16 -6.57
N PHE A 129 4.68 -17.08 -6.34
CA PHE A 129 3.35 -17.00 -6.97
C PHE A 129 2.56 -15.77 -6.51
N MET A 130 2.58 -15.46 -5.22
CA MET A 130 1.95 -14.24 -4.71
C MET A 130 2.55 -12.99 -5.36
N GLY A 131 3.88 -12.93 -5.54
CA GLY A 131 4.54 -11.83 -6.23
C GLY A 131 4.03 -11.64 -7.66
N VAL A 132 3.94 -12.70 -8.44
CA VAL A 132 3.43 -12.68 -9.81
C VAL A 132 1.97 -12.21 -9.86
N PHE A 133 1.08 -12.83 -9.08
CA PHE A 133 -0.34 -12.52 -9.14
C PHE A 133 -0.70 -11.16 -8.53
N GLN A 134 0.03 -10.72 -7.51
CA GLN A 134 -0.15 -9.37 -6.94
C GLN A 134 0.23 -8.26 -7.93
N SER A 135 1.22 -8.47 -8.80
CA SER A 135 1.58 -7.48 -9.82
C SER A 135 0.43 -7.21 -10.79
N LEU A 136 -0.39 -8.22 -11.11
CA LEU A 136 -1.56 -8.10 -11.99
C LEU A 136 -2.72 -7.32 -11.35
N SER A 137 -2.83 -7.37 -10.03
CA SER A 137 -3.94 -6.77 -9.28
C SER A 137 -3.92 -5.24 -9.29
N MET A 138 -2.74 -4.62 -9.17
CA MET A 138 -2.62 -3.16 -8.98
C MET A 138 -3.11 -2.36 -10.20
N PRO A 139 -2.69 -2.63 -11.46
CA PRO A 139 -3.18 -1.90 -12.62
C PRO A 139 -4.69 -2.07 -12.82
N ALA A 140 -5.20 -3.29 -12.64
CA ALA A 140 -6.63 -3.57 -12.77
C ALA A 140 -7.47 -2.76 -11.78
N ARG A 141 -7.01 -2.66 -10.51
CA ARG A 141 -7.69 -1.88 -9.45
C ARG A 141 -7.68 -0.37 -9.70
N MET A 142 -6.61 0.17 -10.25
CA MET A 142 -6.52 1.60 -10.54
C MET A 142 -7.43 2.00 -11.71
N THR A 143 -7.49 1.16 -12.73
CA THR A 143 -8.23 1.47 -13.95
C THR A 143 -9.73 1.22 -13.83
N ILE A 144 -10.18 0.24 -13.04
CA ILE A 144 -11.59 -0.10 -12.87
C ILE A 144 -12.42 1.05 -12.27
N ILE A 145 -11.80 1.92 -11.47
CA ILE A 145 -12.49 3.05 -10.83
C ILE A 145 -13.15 3.94 -11.89
N GLY A 146 -12.43 4.22 -12.98
CA GLY A 146 -12.95 5.05 -14.07
C GLY A 146 -14.11 4.44 -14.84
N ASP A 147 -14.31 3.12 -14.73
CA ASP A 147 -15.42 2.41 -15.36
C ASP A 147 -16.66 2.32 -14.43
N LEU A 148 -16.46 2.49 -13.12
CA LEU A 148 -17.50 2.32 -12.10
C LEU A 148 -18.19 3.62 -11.69
N VAL A 149 -17.58 4.77 -11.98
CA VAL A 149 -18.11 6.08 -11.59
C VAL A 149 -18.05 7.07 -12.74
N ASP A 150 -18.94 8.06 -12.71
CA ASP A 150 -18.95 9.16 -13.68
C ASP A 150 -17.67 10.00 -13.59
N GLN A 151 -17.22 10.56 -14.72
CA GLN A 151 -15.99 11.36 -14.83
C GLN A 151 -15.82 12.43 -13.73
N PRO A 152 -16.85 13.21 -13.35
CA PRO A 152 -16.73 14.20 -12.26
C PRO A 152 -16.48 13.57 -10.88
N SER A 153 -16.82 12.29 -10.70
CA SER A 153 -16.72 11.55 -9.42
C SER A 153 -15.42 10.79 -9.26
N VAL A 154 -14.63 10.59 -10.33
CA VAL A 154 -13.41 9.77 -10.33
C VAL A 154 -12.42 10.24 -9.26
N LEU A 155 -12.19 11.54 -9.11
CA LEU A 155 -11.26 12.06 -8.10
C LEU A 155 -11.69 11.69 -6.66
N ASN A 156 -12.98 11.78 -6.36
CA ASN A 156 -13.52 11.44 -5.06
C ASN A 156 -13.48 9.91 -4.83
N ALA A 157 -13.73 9.11 -5.86
CA ALA A 157 -13.64 7.66 -5.81
C ALA A 157 -12.20 7.19 -5.55
N VAL A 158 -11.20 7.78 -6.22
CA VAL A 158 -9.77 7.52 -5.97
C VAL A 158 -9.39 7.93 -4.54
N ALA A 159 -9.89 9.08 -4.05
CA ALA A 159 -9.65 9.51 -2.68
C ALA A 159 -10.22 8.50 -1.67
N MET A 160 -11.44 8.01 -1.87
CA MET A 160 -12.06 6.96 -1.04
C MET A 160 -11.25 5.67 -1.08
N GLN A 161 -10.75 5.26 -2.26
CA GLN A 161 -9.91 4.08 -2.41
C GLN A 161 -8.59 4.22 -1.64
N ASN A 162 -7.94 5.37 -1.72
CA ASN A 162 -6.72 5.63 -0.96
C ASN A 162 -6.96 5.59 0.56
N MET A 163 -8.08 6.15 1.03
CA MET A 163 -8.48 6.06 2.44
C MET A 163 -8.63 4.60 2.88
N ALA A 164 -9.25 3.74 2.08
CA ALA A 164 -9.40 2.32 2.37
C ALA A 164 -8.04 1.59 2.46
N VAL A 165 -7.12 1.88 1.53
CA VAL A 165 -5.76 1.32 1.53
C VAL A 165 -4.99 1.75 2.78
N HIS A 166 -5.05 3.03 3.14
CA HIS A 166 -4.40 3.53 4.35
C HIS A 166 -5.00 2.94 5.63
N ALA A 167 -6.33 2.84 5.70
CA ALA A 167 -7.01 2.18 6.83
C ALA A 167 -6.58 0.70 6.97
N GLY A 168 -6.49 -0.03 5.86
CA GLY A 168 -6.01 -1.41 5.85
C GLY A 168 -4.57 -1.54 6.37
N ARG A 169 -3.68 -0.64 5.96
CA ARG A 169 -2.29 -0.62 6.45
C ARG A 169 -2.19 -0.26 7.93
N MET A 170 -3.10 0.57 8.42
CA MET A 170 -3.14 0.97 9.83
C MET A 170 -3.69 -0.14 10.72
N ILE A 171 -4.75 -0.83 10.29
CA ILE A 171 -5.47 -1.81 11.09
C ILE A 171 -4.90 -3.23 10.92
N GLY A 172 -4.38 -3.56 9.73
CA GLY A 172 -3.94 -4.92 9.40
C GLY A 172 -2.90 -5.51 10.35
N PRO A 173 -1.71 -4.90 10.48
CA PRO A 173 -0.67 -5.43 11.35
C PRO A 173 -1.07 -5.54 12.84
N PRO A 174 -1.75 -4.57 13.46
CA PRO A 174 -2.28 -4.73 14.82
C PRO A 174 -3.24 -5.91 14.96
N VAL A 175 -4.17 -6.07 14.01
CA VAL A 175 -5.10 -7.21 13.99
C VAL A 175 -4.34 -8.53 13.87
N ALA A 176 -3.32 -8.58 12.99
CA ALA A 176 -2.45 -9.76 12.86
C ALA A 176 -1.76 -10.10 14.18
N GLY A 177 -1.15 -9.10 14.83
CA GLY A 177 -0.44 -9.26 16.09
C GLY A 177 -1.35 -9.87 17.16
N VAL A 178 -2.53 -9.30 17.36
CA VAL A 178 -3.52 -9.81 18.33
C VAL A 178 -3.96 -11.24 17.99
N ILE A 179 -4.25 -11.54 16.72
CA ILE A 179 -4.69 -12.89 16.32
C ILE A 179 -3.56 -13.91 16.56
N ILE A 180 -2.32 -13.57 16.25
CA ILE A 180 -1.17 -14.47 16.46
C ILE A 180 -0.98 -14.72 17.95
N GLU A 181 -1.05 -13.69 18.77
CA GLU A 181 -0.80 -13.78 20.22
C GLU A 181 -1.90 -14.55 20.95
N VAL A 182 -3.18 -14.31 20.61
CA VAL A 182 -4.33 -14.94 21.28
C VAL A 182 -4.57 -16.36 20.78
N TRP A 183 -4.32 -16.63 19.51
CA TRP A 183 -4.59 -17.94 18.90
C TRP A 183 -3.33 -18.57 18.28
N SER A 184 -3.03 -18.23 17.02
CA SER A 184 -1.84 -18.74 16.33
C SER A 184 -1.62 -18.04 14.99
N VAL A 185 -0.43 -18.26 14.41
CA VAL A 185 -0.10 -17.82 13.04
C VAL A 185 -1.04 -18.45 12.01
N GLY A 186 -1.40 -19.74 12.18
CA GLY A 186 -2.31 -20.45 11.28
C GLY A 186 -3.71 -19.81 11.25
N VAL A 187 -4.24 -19.41 12.41
CA VAL A 187 -5.54 -18.70 12.50
C VAL A 187 -5.44 -17.32 11.83
N SER A 188 -4.33 -16.63 11.99
CA SER A 188 -4.11 -15.34 11.30
C SER A 188 -4.07 -15.50 9.77
N LEU A 189 -3.43 -16.55 9.25
CA LEU A 189 -3.48 -16.92 7.83
C LEU A 189 -4.90 -17.26 7.37
N ALA A 190 -5.68 -18.00 8.17
CA ALA A 190 -7.09 -18.30 7.87
C ALA A 190 -7.95 -17.02 7.83
N PHE A 191 -7.71 -16.07 8.72
CA PHE A 191 -8.36 -14.75 8.67
C PHE A 191 -8.06 -14.01 7.36
N ILE A 192 -6.79 -13.99 6.94
CA ILE A 192 -6.37 -13.39 5.67
C ILE A 192 -7.07 -14.09 4.49
N ALA A 193 -7.10 -15.42 4.47
CA ALA A 193 -7.80 -16.20 3.45
C ALA A 193 -9.29 -15.82 3.39
N GLY A 194 -9.95 -15.67 4.55
CA GLY A 194 -11.32 -15.19 4.66
C GLY A 194 -11.53 -13.81 4.05
N CYS A 195 -10.58 -12.89 4.25
CA CYS A 195 -10.61 -11.57 3.62
C CYS A 195 -10.55 -11.68 2.07
N TYR A 196 -9.70 -12.54 1.52
CA TYR A 196 -9.62 -12.75 0.07
C TYR A 196 -10.92 -13.39 -0.48
N VAL A 197 -11.45 -14.41 0.18
CA VAL A 197 -12.72 -15.04 -0.21
C VAL A 197 -13.86 -14.04 -0.21
N LEU A 198 -14.01 -13.27 0.89
CA LEU A 198 -15.06 -12.26 0.99
C LEU A 198 -14.89 -11.18 -0.08
N SER A 199 -13.67 -10.78 -0.37
CA SER A 199 -13.39 -9.82 -1.45
C SER A 199 -13.81 -10.37 -2.82
N VAL A 200 -13.51 -11.62 -3.14
CA VAL A 200 -13.95 -12.27 -4.39
C VAL A 200 -15.49 -12.28 -4.50
N LEU A 201 -16.18 -12.62 -3.42
CA LEU A 201 -17.66 -12.63 -3.39
C LEU A 201 -18.24 -11.23 -3.64
N LEU A 202 -17.61 -10.19 -3.12
CA LEU A 202 -18.02 -8.80 -3.33
C LEU A 202 -17.73 -8.33 -4.76
N VAL A 203 -16.55 -8.64 -5.31
CA VAL A 203 -16.22 -8.35 -6.72
C VAL A 203 -17.18 -9.08 -7.65
N GLY A 204 -17.63 -10.30 -7.28
CA GLY A 204 -18.64 -11.05 -7.99
C GLY A 204 -20.00 -10.34 -8.13
N LYS A 205 -20.33 -9.41 -7.24
CA LYS A 205 -21.56 -8.59 -7.30
C LYS A 205 -21.48 -7.40 -8.24
N ILE A 206 -20.27 -7.05 -8.74
CA ILE A 206 -20.10 -6.00 -9.73
C ILE A 206 -20.68 -6.49 -11.05
N GLY A 207 -21.53 -5.71 -11.69
CA GLY A 207 -22.09 -6.03 -13.02
C GLY A 207 -21.03 -6.13 -14.11
N PRO A 208 -21.41 -6.59 -15.32
CA PRO A 208 -20.51 -6.60 -16.45
C PRO A 208 -20.11 -5.16 -16.81
N ILE A 209 -18.81 -4.90 -16.81
CA ILE A 209 -18.29 -3.58 -17.13
C ILE A 209 -18.25 -3.43 -18.63
N SER A 210 -19.07 -2.50 -19.17
CA SER A 210 -18.98 -2.13 -20.59
C SER A 210 -17.61 -1.52 -20.84
N ARG A 211 -16.82 -2.19 -21.70
CA ARG A 211 -15.54 -1.63 -22.15
C ARG A 211 -15.80 -0.29 -22.83
N SER A 212 -15.41 0.80 -22.19
CA SER A 212 -15.04 1.99 -22.93
C SER A 212 -13.80 1.59 -23.74
N VAL A 213 -13.97 1.42 -25.04
CA VAL A 213 -12.85 1.19 -25.96
C VAL A 213 -12.04 2.48 -25.92
N ALA A 214 -11.04 2.52 -25.04
CA ALA A 214 -10.05 3.59 -25.08
C ALA A 214 -9.44 3.59 -26.49
N PRO A 215 -9.31 4.76 -27.15
CA PRO A 215 -8.65 4.84 -28.44
C PRO A 215 -7.30 4.16 -28.33
N ALA A 216 -6.97 3.35 -29.35
CA ALA A 216 -5.83 2.44 -29.43
C ALA A 216 -4.63 2.98 -28.64
N ALA A 217 -4.29 2.32 -27.55
CA ALA A 217 -3.25 2.76 -26.64
C ALA A 217 -1.98 3.00 -27.45
N GLN A 218 -1.55 4.24 -27.51
CA GLN A 218 -0.17 4.53 -27.90
C GLN A 218 0.68 3.58 -27.06
N SER A 219 1.54 2.82 -27.74
CA SER A 219 2.33 1.74 -27.14
C SER A 219 2.80 2.14 -25.73
N VAL A 220 2.45 1.34 -24.70
CA VAL A 220 2.88 1.56 -23.31
C VAL A 220 4.38 1.86 -23.26
N PHE A 221 5.16 1.16 -24.09
CA PHE A 221 6.59 1.41 -24.27
C PHE A 221 6.91 2.83 -24.76
N ARG A 222 6.11 3.37 -25.67
CA ARG A 222 6.32 4.74 -26.19
C ARG A 222 6.00 5.77 -25.11
N ASN A 223 4.90 5.61 -24.40
CA ASN A 223 4.55 6.48 -23.28
C ASN A 223 5.60 6.42 -22.16
N PHE A 224 6.16 5.24 -21.87
CA PHE A 224 7.25 5.06 -20.94
C PHE A 224 8.54 5.75 -21.45
N ALA A 225 8.92 5.54 -22.72
CA ALA A 225 10.07 6.19 -23.29
C ALA A 225 9.96 7.73 -23.29
N ASP A 226 8.79 8.25 -23.69
CA ASP A 226 8.51 9.70 -23.67
C ASP A 226 8.61 10.27 -22.23
N GLY A 227 8.12 9.54 -21.23
CA GLY A 227 8.26 9.93 -19.83
C GLY A 227 9.71 9.92 -19.36
N VAL A 228 10.51 8.90 -19.70
CA VAL A 228 11.95 8.85 -19.38
C VAL A 228 12.70 10.00 -20.02
N VAL A 229 12.40 10.32 -21.29
CA VAL A 229 13.01 11.47 -21.99
C VAL A 229 12.66 12.79 -21.28
N TYR A 230 11.38 12.96 -20.89
CA TYR A 230 10.96 14.16 -20.16
C TYR A 230 11.69 14.29 -18.81
N ILE A 231 11.78 13.20 -18.04
CA ILE A 231 12.46 13.16 -16.74
C ILE A 231 13.94 13.53 -16.91
N LYS A 232 14.64 12.96 -17.90
CA LYS A 232 16.06 13.26 -18.17
C LYS A 232 16.31 14.72 -18.54
N ASN A 233 15.35 15.34 -19.24
CA ASN A 233 15.45 16.73 -19.66
C ASN A 233 15.01 17.73 -18.58
N ASN A 234 14.50 17.26 -17.43
CA ASN A 234 14.02 18.09 -16.35
C ASN A 234 14.74 17.75 -15.03
N PRO A 235 15.84 18.46 -14.69
CA PRO A 235 16.69 18.10 -13.55
C PRO A 235 15.93 18.04 -12.21
N THR A 236 14.97 18.95 -12.02
CA THR A 236 14.17 19.00 -10.79
C THR A 236 13.29 17.74 -10.68
N VAL A 237 12.60 17.36 -11.76
CA VAL A 237 11.77 16.15 -11.80
C VAL A 237 12.62 14.90 -11.62
N LEU A 238 13.77 14.83 -12.29
CA LEU A 238 14.74 13.73 -12.14
C LEU A 238 15.18 13.59 -10.68
N THR A 239 15.57 14.70 -10.04
CA THR A 239 16.00 14.70 -8.64
C THR A 239 14.89 14.17 -7.71
N VAL A 240 13.65 14.65 -7.87
CA VAL A 240 12.53 14.19 -7.04
C VAL A 240 12.22 12.71 -7.27
N ILE A 241 12.28 12.24 -8.52
CA ILE A 241 12.05 10.82 -8.82
C ILE A 241 13.17 9.96 -8.24
N VAL A 242 14.43 10.35 -8.37
CA VAL A 242 15.57 9.62 -7.76
C VAL A 242 15.40 9.56 -6.24
N ILE A 243 15.05 10.67 -5.60
CA ILE A 243 14.77 10.72 -4.16
C ILE A 243 13.62 9.77 -3.80
N THR A 244 12.53 9.79 -4.57
CA THR A 244 11.35 8.93 -4.32
C THR A 244 11.69 7.46 -4.49
N CYS A 245 12.45 7.09 -5.53
CA CYS A 245 12.93 5.72 -5.74
C CYS A 245 13.87 5.27 -4.64
N ALA A 246 14.82 6.13 -4.23
CA ALA A 246 15.74 5.83 -3.13
C ALA A 246 14.99 5.67 -1.80
N PHE A 247 14.03 6.55 -1.51
CA PHE A 247 13.18 6.46 -0.33
C PHE A 247 12.29 5.20 -0.37
N GLY A 248 11.67 4.87 -1.52
CA GLY A 248 10.87 3.65 -1.68
C GLY A 248 11.71 2.38 -1.52
N GLY A 249 12.89 2.31 -2.14
CA GLY A 249 13.76 1.14 -2.12
C GLY A 249 14.49 0.95 -0.78
N PHE A 250 15.09 2.01 -0.25
CA PHE A 250 15.90 1.93 0.98
C PHE A 250 15.13 2.40 2.21
N GLY A 251 14.41 3.52 2.11
CA GLY A 251 13.70 4.10 3.24
C GLY A 251 12.56 3.22 3.73
N MET A 252 11.74 2.67 2.83
CA MET A 252 10.58 1.84 3.20
C MET A 252 10.94 0.38 3.54
N SER A 253 12.16 -0.07 3.23
CA SER A 253 12.61 -1.44 3.50
C SER A 253 12.59 -1.81 4.98
N HIS A 254 12.74 -0.83 5.88
CA HIS A 254 12.70 -1.05 7.33
C HIS A 254 11.41 -1.73 7.80
N MET A 255 10.26 -1.43 7.14
CA MET A 255 8.98 -2.07 7.49
C MET A 255 8.99 -3.59 7.34
N GLN A 256 9.78 -4.10 6.39
CA GLN A 256 9.92 -5.54 6.17
C GLN A 256 10.83 -6.21 7.20
N VAL A 257 11.73 -5.44 7.81
CA VAL A 257 12.72 -5.94 8.79
C VAL A 257 12.19 -5.86 10.23
N VAL A 258 11.11 -5.11 10.48
CA VAL A 258 10.50 -4.97 11.83
C VAL A 258 10.27 -6.32 12.51
N PRO A 259 9.72 -7.38 11.87
CA PRO A 259 9.54 -8.68 12.53
C PRO A 259 10.87 -9.31 12.99
N ALA A 260 11.95 -9.18 12.20
CA ALA A 260 13.28 -9.66 12.57
C ALA A 260 13.85 -8.88 13.75
N MET A 261 13.79 -7.54 13.69
CA MET A 261 14.24 -6.68 14.79
C MET A 261 13.48 -6.98 16.09
N ALA A 262 12.17 -7.15 16.00
CA ALA A 262 11.32 -7.46 17.14
C ALA A 262 11.73 -8.77 17.82
N LYS A 263 11.99 -9.82 17.04
CA LYS A 263 12.35 -11.13 17.55
C LYS A 263 13.80 -11.20 18.00
N ASP A 264 14.75 -10.71 17.18
CA ASP A 264 16.18 -10.96 17.37
C ASP A 264 16.82 -9.92 18.30
N VAL A 265 16.30 -8.68 18.38
CA VAL A 265 16.87 -7.57 19.15
C VAL A 265 16.02 -7.27 20.39
N LEU A 266 14.72 -7.10 20.18
CA LEU A 266 13.82 -6.68 21.26
C LEU A 266 13.28 -7.86 22.09
N GLY A 267 13.32 -9.10 21.56
CA GLY A 267 12.78 -10.28 22.22
C GLY A 267 11.26 -10.21 22.47
N ILE A 268 10.52 -9.48 21.61
CA ILE A 268 9.08 -9.23 21.77
C ILE A 268 8.24 -10.13 20.84
N GLY A 269 6.97 -10.28 21.21
CA GLY A 269 6.01 -11.10 20.47
C GLY A 269 5.33 -10.38 19.31
N ALA A 270 4.42 -11.10 18.65
CA ALA A 270 3.69 -10.58 17.50
C ALA A 270 2.71 -9.45 17.88
N GLY A 271 2.17 -9.46 19.10
CA GLY A 271 1.28 -8.40 19.59
C GLY A 271 1.97 -7.06 19.71
N GLU A 272 3.18 -7.04 20.27
CA GLU A 272 3.98 -5.81 20.37
C GLU A 272 4.42 -5.30 18.99
N ILE A 273 4.68 -6.17 18.01
CA ILE A 273 4.91 -5.76 16.62
C ILE A 273 3.67 -5.04 16.08
N GLY A 274 2.48 -5.56 16.35
CA GLY A 274 1.23 -4.92 16.00
C GLY A 274 1.12 -3.51 16.57
N LEU A 275 1.52 -3.31 17.84
CA LEU A 275 1.57 -1.99 18.49
C LEU A 275 2.58 -1.07 17.81
N LEU A 276 3.76 -1.54 17.43
CA LEU A 276 4.75 -0.75 16.69
C LEU A 276 4.15 -0.22 15.39
N PHE A 277 3.51 -1.08 14.60
CA PHE A 277 2.85 -0.66 13.36
C PHE A 277 1.69 0.32 13.60
N LEU A 278 0.92 0.14 14.68
CA LEU A 278 -0.13 1.07 15.07
C LEU A 278 0.43 2.45 15.39
N GLY A 279 1.53 2.52 16.17
CA GLY A 279 2.23 3.76 16.47
C GLY A 279 2.70 4.48 15.20
N SER A 280 3.33 3.76 14.27
CA SER A 280 3.77 4.30 12.97
C SER A 280 2.58 4.78 12.13
N ALA A 281 1.46 4.06 12.14
CA ALA A 281 0.25 4.44 11.41
C ALA A 281 -0.39 5.72 11.97
N ILE A 282 -0.53 5.83 13.29
CA ILE A 282 -1.00 7.06 13.96
C ILE A 282 -0.03 8.21 13.65
N GLY A 283 1.27 7.95 13.73
CA GLY A 283 2.30 8.91 13.36
C GLY A 283 2.13 9.41 11.93
N SER A 284 1.89 8.53 10.96
CA SER A 284 1.71 8.92 9.56
C SER A 284 0.48 9.81 9.35
N LEU A 285 -0.61 9.57 10.08
CA LEU A 285 -1.78 10.44 10.06
C LEU A 285 -1.42 11.84 10.61
N ALA A 286 -0.73 11.90 11.74
CA ALA A 286 -0.28 13.17 12.33
C ALA A 286 0.63 13.95 11.36
N GLY A 287 1.57 13.27 10.70
CA GLY A 287 2.45 13.86 9.68
C GLY A 287 1.68 14.42 8.49
N SER A 288 0.68 13.69 8.00
CA SER A 288 -0.15 14.14 6.89
C SER A 288 -1.00 15.38 7.21
N MET A 289 -1.36 15.59 8.48
CA MET A 289 -2.08 16.79 8.92
C MET A 289 -1.23 18.07 8.90
N ILE A 290 0.09 17.94 8.86
CA ILE A 290 1.02 19.08 8.78
C ILE A 290 1.12 19.62 7.34
N LEU A 291 0.90 18.76 6.33
CA LEU A 291 1.11 19.10 4.91
C LEU A 291 0.35 20.34 4.42
N PRO A 292 -0.95 20.54 4.76
CA PRO A 292 -1.69 21.72 4.31
C PRO A 292 -1.13 23.05 4.80
N ALA A 293 -0.35 23.01 5.89
CA ALA A 293 0.28 24.21 6.47
C ALA A 293 1.58 24.61 5.75
N ILE A 294 2.11 23.76 4.85
CA ILE A 294 3.36 24.01 4.13
C ILE A 294 3.07 24.84 2.87
N PRO A 295 3.56 26.10 2.77
CA PRO A 295 3.38 26.92 1.57
C PRO A 295 4.11 26.29 0.38
N ARG A 296 3.54 26.42 -0.83
CA ARG A 296 4.10 25.84 -2.06
C ARG A 296 5.57 26.17 -2.30
N ALA A 297 6.01 27.37 -1.95
CA ALA A 297 7.40 27.81 -2.10
C ALA A 297 8.39 26.99 -1.25
N TYR A 298 7.94 26.32 -0.19
CA TYR A 298 8.78 25.57 0.73
C TYR A 298 8.66 24.05 0.58
N VAL A 299 7.84 23.52 -0.33
CA VAL A 299 7.60 22.07 -0.50
C VAL A 299 8.92 21.31 -0.73
N TYR A 300 9.82 21.81 -1.58
CA TYR A 300 11.12 21.19 -1.83
C TYR A 300 12.01 21.16 -0.58
N ARG A 301 12.08 22.28 0.15
CA ARG A 301 12.85 22.35 1.40
C ARG A 301 12.26 21.44 2.47
N ALA A 302 10.93 21.39 2.56
CA ALA A 302 10.22 20.52 3.48
C ALA A 302 10.49 19.05 3.15
N LEU A 303 10.54 18.67 1.88
CA LEU A 303 10.89 17.32 1.44
C LEU A 303 12.31 16.93 1.89
N LEU A 304 13.31 17.78 1.63
CA LEU A 304 14.70 17.50 2.03
C LEU A 304 14.86 17.43 3.55
N LEU A 305 14.22 18.35 4.28
CA LEU A 305 14.25 18.36 5.75
C LEU A 305 13.57 17.12 6.30
N SER A 306 12.42 16.72 5.74
CA SER A 306 11.73 15.49 6.14
C SER A 306 12.59 14.25 5.91
N LEU A 307 13.33 14.17 4.80
CA LEU A 307 14.26 13.07 4.55
C LEU A 307 15.39 13.01 5.58
N LEU A 308 15.96 14.17 5.93
CA LEU A 308 17.00 14.25 6.95
C LEU A 308 16.47 13.78 8.31
N ILE A 309 15.32 14.30 8.74
CA ILE A 309 14.69 13.94 10.01
C ILE A 309 14.30 12.45 10.00
N PHE A 310 13.77 11.95 8.88
CA PHE A 310 13.48 10.52 8.70
C PHE A 310 14.72 9.66 8.92
N THR A 311 15.85 10.04 8.31
CA THR A 311 17.11 9.29 8.46
C THR A 311 17.58 9.27 9.92
N VAL A 312 17.48 10.41 10.63
CA VAL A 312 17.83 10.48 12.04
C VAL A 312 16.92 9.56 12.89
N PHE A 313 15.61 9.64 12.71
CA PHE A 313 14.69 8.79 13.46
C PHE A 313 14.83 7.31 13.11
N LEU A 314 15.08 6.98 11.85
CA LEU A 314 15.33 5.60 11.43
C LEU A 314 16.62 5.05 12.05
N THR A 315 17.67 5.88 12.16
CA THR A 315 18.92 5.48 12.82
C THR A 315 18.71 5.27 14.31
N LEU A 316 17.99 6.17 14.99
CA LEU A 316 17.66 6.02 16.41
C LEU A 316 16.76 4.81 16.67
N PHE A 317 15.81 4.54 15.77
CA PHE A 317 15.03 3.31 15.77
C PHE A 317 15.90 2.07 15.66
N ALA A 318 16.85 2.05 14.72
CA ALA A 318 17.72 0.90 14.49
C ALA A 318 18.70 0.60 15.65
N TRP A 319 19.03 1.59 16.47
CA TRP A 319 19.90 1.44 17.64
C TRP A 319 19.13 1.20 18.93
N SER A 320 17.80 1.26 18.90
CA SER A 320 17.01 1.06 20.12
C SER A 320 16.85 -0.43 20.43
N ASP A 321 17.09 -0.80 21.66
CA ASP A 321 16.95 -2.14 22.25
C ASP A 321 15.84 -2.24 23.31
N TRP A 322 15.15 -1.13 23.58
CA TRP A 322 14.06 -1.04 24.53
C TRP A 322 12.73 -0.72 23.85
N PHE A 323 11.70 -1.54 24.05
CA PHE A 323 10.41 -1.46 23.36
C PHE A 323 9.81 -0.05 23.28
N TRP A 324 9.73 0.68 24.39
CA TRP A 324 9.07 2.00 24.38
C TRP A 324 9.87 3.06 23.62
N VAL A 325 11.18 2.98 23.64
CA VAL A 325 12.05 3.86 22.81
C VAL A 325 11.88 3.53 21.34
N THR A 326 11.88 2.24 21.02
CA THR A 326 11.62 1.73 19.66
C THR A 326 10.24 2.18 19.17
N PHE A 327 9.20 2.06 20.00
CA PHE A 327 7.84 2.49 19.70
C PHE A 327 7.76 3.98 19.35
N VAL A 328 8.39 4.83 20.18
CA VAL A 328 8.42 6.29 19.94
C VAL A 328 9.14 6.61 18.63
N PHE A 329 10.34 6.09 18.41
CA PHE A 329 11.10 6.38 17.19
C PHE A 329 10.43 5.80 15.95
N PHE A 330 9.86 4.60 16.02
CA PHE A 330 9.12 4.02 14.89
C PHE A 330 7.83 4.81 14.57
N SER A 331 7.16 5.36 15.59
CA SER A 331 6.04 6.27 15.39
C SER A 331 6.48 7.57 14.71
N LEU A 332 7.63 8.15 15.11
CA LEU A 332 8.21 9.34 14.49
C LEU A 332 8.69 9.08 13.06
N VAL A 333 9.23 7.89 12.79
CA VAL A 333 9.52 7.42 11.42
C VAL A 333 8.23 7.40 10.57
N GLY A 334 7.11 6.96 11.15
CA GLY A 334 5.79 7.03 10.51
C GLY A 334 5.35 8.46 10.20
N VAL A 335 5.49 9.40 11.16
CA VAL A 335 5.15 10.83 10.97
C VAL A 335 5.86 11.39 9.75
N VAL A 336 7.16 11.19 9.68
CA VAL A 336 7.99 11.86 8.67
C VAL A 336 8.02 11.07 7.37
N GLY A 337 8.17 9.74 7.40
CA GLY A 337 8.32 8.90 6.22
C GLY A 337 7.03 8.82 5.40
N VAL A 338 6.06 8.10 5.92
CA VAL A 338 4.77 7.88 5.22
C VAL A 338 3.90 9.13 5.27
N GLY A 339 3.94 9.87 6.39
CA GLY A 339 3.11 11.05 6.62
C GLY A 339 3.55 12.30 5.86
N MET A 340 4.86 12.48 5.62
CA MET A 340 5.37 13.71 4.99
C MET A 340 6.17 13.44 3.71
N VAL A 341 7.22 12.58 3.72
CA VAL A 341 8.11 12.40 2.55
C VAL A 341 7.34 11.96 1.32
N TRP A 342 6.51 10.92 1.44
CA TRP A 342 5.77 10.38 0.30
C TRP A 342 4.79 11.40 -0.32
N PRO A 343 3.92 12.07 0.46
CA PRO A 343 3.02 13.10 -0.08
C PRO A 343 3.77 14.32 -0.63
N LEU A 344 4.85 14.78 0.02
CA LEU A 344 5.64 15.92 -0.47
C LEU A 344 6.30 15.60 -1.80
N ALA A 345 6.88 14.40 -1.95
CA ALA A 345 7.49 13.95 -3.20
C ALA A 345 6.45 13.90 -4.34
N THR A 346 5.28 13.30 -4.08
CA THR A 346 4.20 13.25 -5.07
C THR A 346 3.66 14.64 -5.42
N THR A 347 3.53 15.53 -4.44
CA THR A 347 3.13 16.93 -4.66
C THR A 347 4.16 17.66 -5.52
N MET A 348 5.45 17.45 -5.27
CA MET A 348 6.53 18.08 -6.03
C MET A 348 6.49 17.65 -7.50
N VAL A 349 6.33 16.35 -7.77
CA VAL A 349 6.16 15.84 -9.13
C VAL A 349 4.94 16.48 -9.81
N GLN A 350 3.83 16.66 -9.08
CA GLN A 350 2.61 17.29 -9.63
C GLN A 350 2.79 18.78 -9.96
N ILE A 351 3.59 19.50 -9.17
CA ILE A 351 3.87 20.94 -9.38
C ILE A 351 4.79 21.12 -10.58
N GLU A 352 5.81 20.29 -10.71
CA GLU A 352 6.86 20.42 -11.72
C GLU A 352 6.50 19.79 -13.08
N THR A 353 5.43 19.01 -13.17
CA THR A 353 5.00 18.39 -14.43
C THR A 353 3.80 19.09 -15.05
N THR A 354 3.84 19.28 -16.37
CA THR A 354 2.69 19.80 -17.14
C THR A 354 1.56 18.78 -17.18
N ALA A 355 0.32 19.24 -17.34
CA ALA A 355 -0.87 18.38 -17.36
C ALA A 355 -0.77 17.21 -18.37
N GLU A 356 -0.11 17.46 -19.51
CA GLU A 356 0.04 16.49 -20.62
C GLU A 356 0.96 15.31 -20.28
N VAL A 357 2.00 15.55 -19.46
CA VAL A 357 3.04 14.55 -19.14
C VAL A 357 2.87 13.98 -17.74
N ARG A 358 2.10 14.66 -16.87
CA ARG A 358 1.90 14.28 -15.48
C ARG A 358 1.46 12.85 -15.30
N GLY A 359 0.47 12.40 -16.10
CA GLY A 359 0.00 11.01 -16.03
C GLY A 359 1.06 9.98 -16.39
N ARG A 360 1.95 10.30 -17.35
CA ARG A 360 3.04 9.42 -17.78
C ARG A 360 4.14 9.34 -16.71
N VAL A 361 4.51 10.48 -16.11
CA VAL A 361 5.55 10.56 -15.08
C VAL A 361 5.08 9.95 -13.75
N MET A 362 3.81 10.14 -13.37
CA MET A 362 3.27 9.54 -12.15
C MET A 362 2.95 8.03 -12.27
N GLY A 363 2.88 7.50 -13.49
CA GLY A 363 2.70 6.08 -13.74
C GLY A 363 4.01 5.27 -13.79
N MET A 364 5.16 5.95 -13.65
CA MET A 364 6.49 5.34 -13.54
C MET A 364 6.90 5.18 -12.08
#